data_bd8b72d5fc1dc7a959374672e9ea17a4
#
_entry.id   bd8b72d5fc1dc7a959374672e9ea17a4
#
_cell.length_a   1.000
_cell.length_b   1.000
_cell.length_c   1.000
_cell.angle_alpha   90.00
_cell.angle_beta   90.00
_cell.angle_gamma   90.00
#
_symmetry.space_group_name_H-M   'P 1'
#
loop_
_entity.id
_entity.type
_entity.pdbx_description
1 polymer ?
#
loop_
_entity_poly.entity_id
_entity_poly.type
_entity_poly.pdbx_seq_one_letter_code
_entity_poly.pdbx_strand_id
1 'polypeptide(L)'
;MKKKIQIITTLGPSSLNAAFLKFSNNNIDLLRLNMSHIEPEELEEKIKFIRKFTKTNICVDTEGAQIRTKVFKPRDLKKYQNLKISRVKDKKFLSLYPYEIFEKLKTKDILNIGFNNLLIEIKSKKNNLINAKVIRAGKLENNKGVHIENRKIGINFITEKDKKAILIAKKNNIKHFALSFTNSSKDVEKFKAILGDSCQKIFKIETKRAVKNFNKIIKNADNFLIDRGDLSKDITVVQIPKIQRKLMEIKKNFLKKKIFIATNLLESMIENNYPTRGEANDIYSSLEMG
;
A
#
# COMPACT_ATOMS: atom_id res chain seq x y z
N MET A 1 -18.35 8.13 27.35
CA MET A 1 -16.98 7.56 27.35
C MET A 1 -16.16 8.28 26.27
N LYS A 2 -15.01 8.87 26.61
CA LYS A 2 -14.07 9.41 25.61
C LYS A 2 -13.60 8.26 24.73
N LYS A 3 -13.79 8.35 23.41
CA LYS A 3 -13.28 7.35 22.47
C LYS A 3 -11.75 7.29 22.61
N LYS A 4 -11.20 6.12 22.93
CA LYS A 4 -9.76 5.93 23.01
C LYS A 4 -9.18 6.04 21.60
N ILE A 5 -8.21 6.94 21.40
CA ILE A 5 -7.44 7.04 20.15
C ILE A 5 -6.64 5.74 19.99
N GLN A 6 -6.68 5.15 18.81
CA GLN A 6 -5.91 3.96 18.48
C GLN A 6 -4.73 4.33 17.56
N ILE A 7 -3.55 3.87 17.92
CA ILE A 7 -2.30 4.16 17.22
C ILE A 7 -1.81 2.90 16.52
N ILE A 8 -1.66 3.01 15.19
CA ILE A 8 -1.04 1.99 14.33
C ILE A 8 0.31 2.53 13.86
N THR A 9 1.38 1.78 14.11
CA THR A 9 2.73 2.17 13.70
C THR A 9 3.32 1.18 12.72
N THR A 10 3.85 1.66 11.60
CA THR A 10 4.58 0.83 10.65
C THR A 10 6.00 0.61 11.14
N LEU A 11 6.41 -0.66 11.20
CA LEU A 11 7.78 -1.01 11.51
C LEU A 11 8.65 -0.90 10.25
N GLY A 12 9.66 -0.06 10.35
CA GLY A 12 10.69 0.15 9.34
C GLY A 12 12.09 -0.01 9.93
N PRO A 13 13.17 0.23 9.16
CA PRO A 13 14.55 0.03 9.64
C PRO A 13 14.88 0.76 10.94
N SER A 14 14.36 1.97 11.13
CA SER A 14 14.60 2.80 12.33
C SER A 14 13.79 2.37 13.55
N SER A 15 12.66 1.69 13.37
CA SER A 15 11.74 1.30 14.46
C SER A 15 11.74 -0.21 14.75
N LEU A 16 12.35 -1.03 13.90
CA LEU A 16 12.48 -2.47 14.15
C LEU A 16 13.71 -2.75 15.06
N ASN A 17 13.65 -2.25 16.28
CA ASN A 17 14.69 -2.43 17.31
C ASN A 17 14.09 -2.68 18.70
N ALA A 18 14.88 -3.21 19.61
CA ALA A 18 14.43 -3.62 20.94
C ALA A 18 13.83 -2.46 21.78
N ALA A 19 14.40 -1.25 21.70
CA ALA A 19 13.95 -0.10 22.47
C ALA A 19 12.54 0.32 22.05
N PHE A 20 12.33 0.52 20.75
CA PHE A 20 11.01 0.87 20.21
C PHE A 20 9.96 -0.23 20.46
N LEU A 21 10.33 -1.50 20.30
CA LEU A 21 9.42 -2.62 20.52
C LEU A 21 8.99 -2.73 22.00
N LYS A 22 9.89 -2.48 22.95
CA LYS A 22 9.53 -2.40 24.38
C LYS A 22 8.59 -1.21 24.64
N PHE A 23 8.89 -0.04 24.06
CA PHE A 23 8.03 1.15 24.16
C PHE A 23 6.62 0.89 23.62
N SER A 24 6.48 0.06 22.59
CA SER A 24 5.19 -0.21 21.95
C SER A 24 4.17 -0.91 22.86
N ASN A 25 4.60 -1.63 23.90
CA ASN A 25 3.69 -2.39 24.78
C ASN A 25 2.57 -1.54 25.41
N ASN A 26 2.86 -0.28 25.77
CA ASN A 26 1.90 0.58 26.45
C ASN A 26 1.42 1.76 25.58
N ASN A 27 2.05 1.99 24.44
CA ASN A 27 1.88 3.21 23.64
C ASN A 27 1.30 2.96 22.25
N ILE A 28 1.34 1.72 21.77
CA ILE A 28 0.94 1.37 20.40
C ILE A 28 -0.12 0.25 20.46
N ASP A 29 -1.21 0.41 19.74
CA ASP A 29 -2.26 -0.61 19.67
C ASP A 29 -1.96 -1.69 18.63
N LEU A 30 -1.26 -1.33 17.53
CA LEU A 30 -1.00 -2.26 16.43
C LEU A 30 0.32 -1.94 15.70
N LEU A 31 1.19 -2.93 15.58
CA LEU A 31 2.43 -2.86 14.81
C LEU A 31 2.20 -3.38 13.40
N ARG A 32 2.40 -2.55 12.39
CA ARG A 32 2.17 -2.89 10.98
C ARG A 32 3.45 -3.34 10.29
N LEU A 33 3.42 -4.52 9.67
CA LEU A 33 4.43 -5.03 8.75
C LEU A 33 3.93 -4.87 7.31
N ASN A 34 4.60 -4.03 6.53
CA ASN A 34 4.21 -3.71 5.16
C ASN A 34 4.88 -4.66 4.16
N MET A 35 4.10 -5.56 3.56
CA MET A 35 4.60 -6.56 2.60
C MET A 35 5.11 -5.97 1.28
N SER A 36 4.88 -4.70 1.01
CA SER A 36 5.54 -4.02 -0.13
C SER A 36 7.06 -3.92 0.04
N HIS A 37 7.57 -4.01 1.28
CA HIS A 37 8.99 -3.86 1.63
C HIS A 37 9.59 -5.07 2.33
N ILE A 38 8.80 -6.11 2.57
CA ILE A 38 9.22 -7.34 3.24
C ILE A 38 8.98 -8.51 2.28
N GLU A 39 9.98 -9.36 2.08
CA GLU A 39 9.76 -10.60 1.35
C GLU A 39 9.18 -11.68 2.28
N PRO A 40 8.34 -12.60 1.77
CA PRO A 40 7.71 -13.63 2.60
C PRO A 40 8.70 -14.47 3.42
N GLU A 41 9.87 -14.72 2.85
CA GLU A 41 10.95 -15.50 3.47
C GLU A 41 11.50 -14.85 4.74
N GLU A 42 11.45 -13.51 4.84
CA GLU A 42 11.91 -12.74 6.00
C GLU A 42 10.83 -12.57 7.08
N LEU A 43 9.56 -12.80 6.72
CA LEU A 43 8.42 -12.42 7.57
C LEU A 43 8.41 -13.17 8.89
N GLU A 44 8.69 -14.47 8.87
CA GLU A 44 8.67 -15.30 10.09
C GLU A 44 9.76 -14.85 11.08
N GLU A 45 10.98 -14.56 10.59
CA GLU A 45 12.08 -14.08 11.43
C GLU A 45 11.74 -12.73 12.07
N LYS A 46 11.17 -11.80 11.29
CA LYS A 46 10.72 -10.50 11.81
C LYS A 46 9.64 -10.65 12.88
N ILE A 47 8.66 -11.53 12.69
CA ILE A 47 7.61 -11.80 13.70
C ILE A 47 8.26 -12.36 14.98
N LYS A 48 9.14 -13.34 14.86
CA LYS A 48 9.86 -13.92 16.02
C LYS A 48 10.69 -12.87 16.75
N PHE A 49 11.38 -12.00 16.01
CA PHE A 49 12.14 -10.90 16.61
C PHE A 49 11.24 -9.93 17.39
N ILE A 50 10.13 -9.48 16.79
CA ILE A 50 9.18 -8.57 17.45
C ILE A 50 8.65 -9.20 18.75
N ARG A 51 8.27 -10.47 18.72
CA ARG A 51 7.71 -11.19 19.86
C ARG A 51 8.66 -11.35 21.04
N LYS A 52 9.99 -11.23 20.84
CA LYS A 52 10.99 -11.21 21.94
C LYS A 52 10.85 -9.98 22.83
N PHE A 53 10.33 -8.86 22.33
CA PHE A 53 10.35 -7.58 23.03
C PHE A 53 8.97 -6.99 23.33
N THR A 54 7.92 -7.44 22.63
CA THR A 54 6.58 -6.87 22.81
C THR A 54 5.45 -7.89 22.61
N LYS A 55 4.37 -7.68 23.37
CA LYS A 55 3.09 -8.38 23.20
C LYS A 55 2.09 -7.60 22.32
N THR A 56 2.47 -6.40 21.87
CA THR A 56 1.62 -5.58 20.98
C THR A 56 1.22 -6.39 19.75
N ASN A 57 -0.04 -6.24 19.34
CA ASN A 57 -0.56 -6.96 18.18
C ASN A 57 0.19 -6.59 16.89
N ILE A 58 0.43 -7.58 16.05
CA ILE A 58 1.08 -7.40 14.75
C ILE A 58 0.02 -7.49 13.65
N CYS A 59 0.04 -6.54 12.72
CA CYS A 59 -0.77 -6.52 11.51
C CYS A 59 0.11 -6.75 10.29
N VAL A 60 -0.24 -7.75 9.48
CA VAL A 60 0.38 -7.96 8.16
C VAL A 60 -0.45 -7.24 7.11
N ASP A 61 0.15 -6.24 6.48
CA ASP A 61 -0.47 -5.43 5.43
C ASP A 61 0.01 -5.90 4.06
N THR A 62 -0.94 -6.33 3.23
CA THR A 62 -0.66 -6.91 1.91
C THR A 62 0.00 -5.90 0.97
N GLU A 63 0.81 -6.39 0.02
CA GLU A 63 1.31 -5.56 -1.08
C GLU A 63 0.15 -5.11 -1.98
N GLY A 64 -0.81 -6.02 -2.21
CA GLY A 64 -2.06 -5.74 -2.90
C GLY A 64 -1.93 -5.59 -4.41
N ALA A 65 -3.02 -5.14 -5.03
CA ALA A 65 -3.21 -5.06 -6.48
C ALA A 65 -2.50 -3.82 -7.09
N GLN A 66 -1.19 -3.75 -7.02
CA GLN A 66 -0.38 -2.70 -7.64
C GLN A 66 0.72 -3.30 -8.51
N ILE A 67 0.92 -2.73 -9.70
CA ILE A 67 2.07 -3.08 -10.54
C ILE A 67 3.30 -2.38 -9.97
N ARG A 68 4.41 -3.10 -9.84
CA ARG A 68 5.67 -2.57 -9.34
C ARG A 68 6.84 -2.92 -10.24
N THR A 69 7.81 -2.02 -10.31
CA THR A 69 9.09 -2.27 -10.99
C THR A 69 9.93 -3.29 -10.23
N LYS A 70 10.59 -4.16 -10.95
CA LYS A 70 11.69 -5.00 -10.45
C LYS A 70 12.91 -4.72 -11.32
N VAL A 71 13.90 -4.03 -10.74
CA VAL A 71 15.19 -3.71 -11.38
C VAL A 71 16.33 -4.03 -10.43
N PHE A 72 17.47 -4.47 -10.99
CA PHE A 72 18.62 -4.84 -10.19
C PHE A 72 19.41 -3.61 -9.69
N LYS A 73 19.56 -2.60 -10.58
CA LYS A 73 20.25 -1.34 -10.25
C LYS A 73 19.39 -0.14 -10.66
N PRO A 74 19.23 0.85 -9.78
CA PRO A 74 18.62 2.12 -10.17
C PRO A 74 19.45 2.81 -11.27
N ARG A 75 18.76 3.54 -12.15
CA ARG A 75 19.42 4.31 -13.24
C ARG A 75 18.51 5.42 -13.75
N ASP A 76 19.12 6.49 -14.20
CA ASP A 76 18.42 7.57 -14.89
C ASP A 76 18.21 7.21 -16.35
N LEU A 77 17.01 7.46 -16.86
CA LEU A 77 16.64 7.21 -18.25
C LEU A 77 16.39 8.55 -18.95
N LYS A 78 17.02 8.73 -20.11
CA LYS A 78 16.87 9.93 -20.94
C LYS A 78 15.67 9.78 -21.88
N LYS A 79 15.06 10.92 -22.28
CA LYS A 79 14.01 10.94 -23.30
C LYS A 79 14.49 10.26 -24.59
N TYR A 80 13.62 9.49 -25.21
CA TYR A 80 13.87 8.69 -26.43
C TYR A 80 14.78 7.47 -26.26
N GLN A 81 15.32 7.21 -25.07
CA GLN A 81 16.10 6.02 -24.79
C GLN A 81 15.24 4.74 -24.96
N ASN A 82 15.81 3.71 -25.58
CA ASN A 82 15.17 2.40 -25.68
C ASN A 82 15.47 1.58 -24.43
N LEU A 83 14.48 0.82 -23.98
CA LEU A 83 14.64 -0.16 -22.90
C LEU A 83 13.84 -1.43 -23.20
N LYS A 84 14.19 -2.51 -22.50
CA LYS A 84 13.48 -3.78 -22.59
C LYS A 84 12.80 -4.11 -21.28
N ILE A 85 11.61 -4.71 -21.35
CA ILE A 85 10.89 -5.27 -20.21
C ILE A 85 10.86 -6.77 -20.38
N SER A 86 11.37 -7.50 -19.38
CA SER A 86 11.38 -8.94 -19.34
C SER A 86 10.10 -9.50 -18.72
N ARG A 87 9.66 -10.67 -19.19
CA ARG A 87 8.51 -11.40 -18.65
C ARG A 87 8.70 -11.81 -17.18
N VAL A 88 9.92 -12.15 -16.81
CA VAL A 88 10.31 -12.60 -15.47
C VAL A 88 11.38 -11.72 -14.88
N LYS A 89 11.69 -11.90 -13.60
CA LYS A 89 12.79 -11.18 -12.94
C LYS A 89 14.09 -11.37 -13.71
N ASP A 90 14.77 -10.27 -14.03
CA ASP A 90 15.97 -10.23 -14.84
C ASP A 90 16.99 -9.25 -14.25
N LYS A 91 18.30 -9.56 -14.39
CA LYS A 91 19.38 -8.70 -13.87
C LYS A 91 19.66 -7.51 -14.78
N LYS A 92 19.37 -7.61 -16.07
CA LYS A 92 19.69 -6.61 -17.11
C LYS A 92 18.50 -5.73 -17.48
N PHE A 93 17.29 -6.32 -17.51
CA PHE A 93 16.09 -5.65 -17.99
C PHE A 93 15.14 -5.26 -16.86
N LEU A 94 14.25 -4.32 -17.12
CA LEU A 94 13.11 -4.04 -16.26
C LEU A 94 12.18 -5.26 -16.27
N SER A 95 11.65 -5.65 -15.12
CA SER A 95 10.50 -6.54 -15.03
C SER A 95 9.39 -5.85 -14.27
N LEU A 96 8.16 -6.25 -14.46
CA LEU A 96 7.00 -5.75 -13.74
C LEU A 96 6.40 -6.88 -12.89
N TYR A 97 6.13 -6.59 -11.64
CA TYR A 97 5.46 -7.52 -10.72
C TYR A 97 4.03 -7.01 -10.43
N PRO A 98 3.00 -7.87 -10.38
CA PRO A 98 3.01 -9.33 -10.63
C PRO A 98 3.41 -9.67 -12.08
N TYR A 99 4.14 -10.78 -12.27
CA TYR A 99 4.72 -11.11 -13.58
C TYR A 99 3.68 -11.39 -14.67
N GLU A 100 2.47 -11.82 -14.29
CA GLU A 100 1.35 -12.00 -15.22
C GLU A 100 0.90 -10.70 -15.91
N ILE A 101 1.31 -9.54 -15.39
CA ILE A 101 1.07 -8.24 -16.03
C ILE A 101 1.70 -8.17 -17.41
N PHE A 102 2.86 -8.83 -17.60
CA PHE A 102 3.52 -8.89 -18.90
C PHE A 102 2.57 -9.34 -20.01
N GLU A 103 1.73 -10.34 -19.75
CA GLU A 103 0.77 -10.84 -20.75
C GLU A 103 -0.32 -9.85 -21.10
N LYS A 104 -0.69 -9.00 -20.14
CA LYS A 104 -1.74 -7.99 -20.29
C LYS A 104 -1.27 -6.71 -20.95
N LEU A 105 0.05 -6.50 -21.08
CA LEU A 105 0.63 -5.32 -21.73
C LEU A 105 0.47 -5.40 -23.26
N LYS A 106 0.15 -4.25 -23.88
CA LYS A 106 -0.08 -4.10 -25.32
C LYS A 106 0.80 -3.00 -25.88
N THR A 107 1.05 -3.06 -27.18
CA THR A 107 1.67 -1.97 -27.95
C THR A 107 0.87 -0.68 -27.75
N LYS A 108 1.56 0.46 -27.64
CA LYS A 108 1.05 1.79 -27.31
C LYS A 108 0.59 1.97 -25.85
N ASP A 109 0.71 0.97 -24.95
CA ASP A 109 0.53 1.24 -23.52
C ASP A 109 1.59 2.24 -23.05
N ILE A 110 1.15 3.22 -22.26
CA ILE A 110 2.00 4.22 -21.61
C ILE A 110 2.08 3.88 -20.14
N LEU A 111 3.28 3.53 -19.68
CA LEU A 111 3.56 3.21 -18.29
C LEU A 111 4.14 4.44 -17.58
N ASN A 112 3.46 4.90 -16.55
CA ASN A 112 3.94 5.92 -15.61
C ASN A 112 4.60 5.21 -14.43
N ILE A 113 5.89 5.41 -14.25
CA ILE A 113 6.69 4.74 -13.23
C ILE A 113 7.05 5.73 -12.14
N GLY A 114 6.77 5.35 -10.88
CA GLY A 114 7.03 6.20 -9.71
C GLY A 114 6.08 7.40 -9.59
N PHE A 115 5.04 7.46 -10.42
CA PHE A 115 3.93 8.43 -10.42
C PHE A 115 4.27 9.88 -10.72
N ASN A 116 5.54 10.24 -10.93
CA ASN A 116 5.87 11.65 -11.09
C ASN A 116 6.65 12.00 -12.35
N ASN A 117 7.52 11.15 -12.86
CA ASN A 117 8.45 11.60 -13.88
C ASN A 117 8.66 10.65 -15.04
N LEU A 118 8.89 9.36 -14.82
CA LEU A 118 9.28 8.45 -15.88
C LEU A 118 8.06 7.92 -16.64
N LEU A 119 7.92 8.30 -17.92
CA LEU A 119 6.93 7.72 -18.82
C LEU A 119 7.63 6.90 -19.90
N ILE A 120 7.16 5.66 -20.09
CA ILE A 120 7.63 4.79 -21.15
C ILE A 120 6.46 4.28 -21.98
N GLU A 121 6.66 4.19 -23.30
CA GLU A 121 5.67 3.68 -24.23
C GLU A 121 6.12 2.32 -24.77
N ILE A 122 5.21 1.34 -24.78
CA ILE A 122 5.46 0.02 -25.35
C ILE A 122 5.41 0.10 -26.87
N LYS A 123 6.49 -0.29 -27.55
CA LYS A 123 6.63 -0.24 -28.99
C LYS A 123 6.37 -1.59 -29.67
N SER A 124 6.84 -2.67 -29.08
CA SER A 124 6.58 -4.02 -29.59
C SER A 124 6.69 -5.07 -28.49
N LYS A 125 6.04 -6.19 -28.67
CA LYS A 125 6.11 -7.35 -27.79
C LYS A 125 6.45 -8.56 -28.63
N LYS A 126 7.54 -9.26 -28.28
CA LYS A 126 7.95 -10.48 -28.97
C LYS A 126 8.49 -11.47 -27.93
N ASN A 127 7.92 -12.67 -27.91
CA ASN A 127 8.28 -13.72 -26.96
C ASN A 127 8.26 -13.21 -25.50
N ASN A 128 9.38 -13.34 -24.78
CA ASN A 128 9.54 -12.97 -23.38
C ASN A 128 10.06 -11.53 -23.18
N LEU A 129 10.09 -10.71 -24.22
CA LEU A 129 10.59 -9.34 -24.17
C LEU A 129 9.60 -8.35 -24.79
N ILE A 130 9.48 -7.20 -24.13
CA ILE A 130 8.81 -6.01 -24.65
C ILE A 130 9.88 -4.95 -24.92
N ASN A 131 9.88 -4.38 -26.12
CA ASN A 131 10.63 -3.17 -26.43
C ASN A 131 9.80 -1.96 -26.09
N ALA A 132 10.37 -1.03 -25.35
CA ALA A 132 9.72 0.20 -24.95
C ALA A 132 10.65 1.40 -25.17
N LYS A 133 10.07 2.60 -25.29
CA LYS A 133 10.78 3.86 -25.50
C LYS A 133 10.39 4.86 -24.41
N VAL A 134 11.36 5.55 -23.85
CA VAL A 134 11.15 6.62 -22.90
C VAL A 134 10.54 7.83 -23.61
N ILE A 135 9.36 8.27 -23.18
CA ILE A 135 8.69 9.47 -23.68
C ILE A 135 8.87 10.68 -22.75
N ARG A 136 9.10 10.44 -21.47
CA ARG A 136 9.52 11.46 -20.50
C ARG A 136 10.63 10.89 -19.61
N ALA A 137 11.74 11.60 -19.50
CA ALA A 137 12.90 11.24 -18.71
C ALA A 137 12.55 11.10 -17.22
N GLY A 138 13.29 10.26 -16.50
CA GLY A 138 13.14 10.09 -15.07
C GLY A 138 13.97 8.94 -14.54
N LYS A 139 13.92 8.74 -13.22
CA LYS A 139 14.69 7.69 -12.53
C LYS A 139 13.93 6.38 -12.50
N LEU A 140 14.55 5.32 -12.96
CA LEU A 140 14.06 3.95 -12.86
C LEU A 140 14.65 3.31 -11.60
N GLU A 141 13.81 3.01 -10.62
CA GLU A 141 14.20 2.41 -9.34
C GLU A 141 13.41 1.13 -9.08
N ASN A 142 13.93 0.31 -8.16
CA ASN A 142 13.24 -0.91 -7.74
C ASN A 142 12.00 -0.61 -6.89
N ASN A 143 11.02 -1.50 -6.95
CA ASN A 143 9.80 -1.49 -6.14
C ASN A 143 8.96 -0.21 -6.26
N LYS A 144 9.04 0.52 -7.37
CA LYS A 144 8.19 1.69 -7.64
C LYS A 144 6.87 1.26 -8.26
N GLY A 145 5.79 1.91 -7.85
CA GLY A 145 4.48 1.69 -8.45
C GLY A 145 4.45 2.06 -9.92
N VAL A 146 3.68 1.31 -10.71
CA VAL A 146 3.50 1.55 -12.14
C VAL A 146 2.02 1.70 -12.44
N HIS A 147 1.67 2.77 -13.12
CA HIS A 147 0.32 3.04 -13.60
C HIS A 147 0.29 3.01 -15.14
N ILE A 148 -0.78 2.50 -15.71
CA ILE A 148 -1.00 2.53 -17.16
C ILE A 148 -1.97 3.67 -17.46
N GLU A 149 -1.46 4.71 -18.15
CA GLU A 149 -2.17 5.97 -18.33
C GLU A 149 -3.40 5.84 -19.24
N ASN A 150 -3.25 5.11 -20.32
CA ASN A 150 -4.22 5.12 -21.41
C ASN A 150 -5.28 4.03 -21.36
N ARG A 151 -5.20 3.11 -20.39
CA ARG A 151 -6.24 2.10 -20.15
C ARG A 151 -6.13 1.44 -18.79
N LYS A 152 -7.19 0.77 -18.37
CA LYS A 152 -7.21 -0.01 -17.13
C LYS A 152 -6.83 -1.46 -17.39
N ILE A 153 -5.99 -2.01 -16.55
CA ILE A 153 -5.66 -3.44 -16.50
C ILE A 153 -6.23 -4.03 -15.21
N GLY A 154 -6.94 -5.15 -15.34
CA GLY A 154 -7.40 -5.92 -14.19
C GLY A 154 -6.21 -6.62 -13.52
N ILE A 155 -5.98 -6.32 -12.25
CA ILE A 155 -4.99 -6.98 -11.39
C ILE A 155 -5.75 -7.78 -10.33
N ASN A 156 -5.26 -8.95 -9.98
CA ASN A 156 -5.82 -9.71 -8.89
C ASN A 156 -5.73 -8.89 -7.59
N PHE A 157 -6.80 -8.91 -6.79
CA PHE A 157 -6.87 -8.13 -5.55
C PHE A 157 -5.82 -8.56 -4.52
N ILE A 158 -5.26 -9.76 -4.65
CA ILE A 158 -4.22 -10.33 -3.80
C ILE A 158 -3.16 -11.01 -4.68
N THR A 159 -1.89 -10.84 -4.35
CA THR A 159 -0.75 -11.40 -5.08
C THR A 159 -0.35 -12.77 -4.54
N GLU A 160 0.46 -13.54 -5.26
CA GLU A 160 1.04 -14.80 -4.74
C GLU A 160 1.95 -14.53 -3.52
N LYS A 161 2.64 -13.40 -3.51
CA LYS A 161 3.42 -12.92 -2.36
C LYS A 161 2.53 -12.74 -1.13
N ASP A 162 1.38 -12.09 -1.31
CA ASP A 162 0.42 -11.87 -0.22
C ASP A 162 -0.15 -13.19 0.32
N LYS A 163 -0.47 -14.13 -0.56
CA LYS A 163 -0.95 -15.46 -0.15
C LYS A 163 0.07 -16.18 0.73
N LYS A 164 1.35 -16.19 0.32
CA LYS A 164 2.46 -16.75 1.10
C LYS A 164 2.58 -16.04 2.46
N ALA A 165 2.57 -14.71 2.47
CA ALA A 165 2.67 -13.92 3.69
C ALA A 165 1.51 -14.21 4.66
N ILE A 166 0.28 -14.34 4.17
CA ILE A 166 -0.89 -14.71 4.98
C ILE A 166 -0.71 -16.10 5.61
N LEU A 167 -0.23 -17.07 4.85
CA LEU A 167 0.01 -18.43 5.38
C LEU A 167 1.05 -18.41 6.49
N ILE A 168 2.18 -17.74 6.29
CA ILE A 168 3.24 -17.59 7.29
C ILE A 168 2.70 -16.86 8.54
N ALA A 169 1.98 -15.76 8.35
CA ALA A 169 1.41 -14.99 9.44
C ALA A 169 0.41 -15.81 10.26
N LYS A 170 -0.49 -16.56 9.62
CA LYS A 170 -1.45 -17.45 10.31
C LYS A 170 -0.74 -18.55 11.11
N LYS A 171 0.32 -19.16 10.54
CA LYS A 171 1.15 -20.16 11.23
C LYS A 171 1.81 -19.57 12.49
N ASN A 172 2.14 -18.28 12.48
CA ASN A 172 2.70 -17.55 13.61
C ASN A 172 1.64 -16.85 14.49
N ASN A 173 0.39 -17.30 14.46
CA ASN A 173 -0.72 -16.78 15.27
C ASN A 173 -1.00 -15.27 15.10
N ILE A 174 -0.69 -14.70 13.95
CA ILE A 174 -1.10 -13.32 13.63
C ILE A 174 -2.60 -13.32 13.33
N LYS A 175 -3.32 -12.36 13.94
CA LYS A 175 -4.77 -12.22 13.83
C LYS A 175 -5.21 -10.93 13.15
N HIS A 176 -4.29 -10.00 12.83
CA HIS A 176 -4.61 -8.72 12.21
C HIS A 176 -4.01 -8.65 10.81
N PHE A 177 -4.84 -8.30 9.84
CA PHE A 177 -4.46 -8.20 8.43
C PHE A 177 -5.03 -6.93 7.81
N ALA A 178 -4.28 -6.28 6.94
CA ALA A 178 -4.76 -5.18 6.13
C ALA A 178 -4.73 -5.55 4.64
N LEU A 179 -5.79 -5.19 3.91
CA LEU A 179 -5.88 -5.37 2.47
C LEU A 179 -5.60 -4.05 1.77
N SER A 180 -4.49 -3.96 1.08
CA SER A 180 -4.15 -2.84 0.20
C SER A 180 -5.05 -2.81 -1.04
N PHE A 181 -5.31 -1.62 -1.57
CA PHE A 181 -6.07 -1.39 -2.81
C PHE A 181 -7.46 -2.06 -2.84
N THR A 182 -8.21 -1.96 -1.74
CA THR A 182 -9.60 -2.44 -1.68
C THR A 182 -10.48 -1.58 -2.58
N ASN A 183 -10.92 -2.11 -3.70
CA ASN A 183 -11.64 -1.37 -4.74
C ASN A 183 -13.14 -1.68 -4.83
N SER A 184 -13.60 -2.76 -4.20
CA SER A 184 -14.99 -3.23 -4.29
C SER A 184 -15.41 -4.03 -3.06
N SER A 185 -16.73 -4.20 -2.86
CA SER A 185 -17.27 -5.13 -1.87
C SER A 185 -16.85 -6.58 -2.13
N LYS A 186 -16.68 -6.96 -3.40
CA LYS A 186 -16.19 -8.31 -3.75
C LYS A 186 -14.77 -8.56 -3.24
N ASP A 187 -13.89 -7.54 -3.20
CA ASP A 187 -12.56 -7.68 -2.63
C ASP A 187 -12.66 -7.92 -1.12
N VAL A 188 -13.57 -7.22 -0.45
CA VAL A 188 -13.86 -7.43 0.99
C VAL A 188 -14.33 -8.86 1.26
N GLU A 189 -15.31 -9.35 0.51
CA GLU A 189 -15.87 -10.70 0.66
C GLU A 189 -14.80 -11.77 0.44
N LYS A 190 -14.03 -11.66 -0.64
CA LYS A 190 -12.93 -12.59 -0.95
C LYS A 190 -11.85 -12.59 0.13
N PHE A 191 -11.47 -11.42 0.65
CA PHE A 191 -10.46 -11.34 1.69
C PHE A 191 -10.96 -11.93 3.02
N LYS A 192 -12.24 -11.70 3.34
CA LYS A 192 -12.89 -12.35 4.48
C LYS A 192 -12.87 -13.86 4.35
N ALA A 193 -13.18 -14.40 3.18
CA ALA A 193 -13.17 -15.84 2.91
C ALA A 193 -11.77 -16.47 3.10
N ILE A 194 -10.70 -15.77 2.68
CA ILE A 194 -9.31 -16.24 2.85
C ILE A 194 -8.90 -16.28 4.33
N LEU A 195 -9.29 -15.28 5.10
CA LEU A 195 -8.83 -15.12 6.49
C LEU A 195 -9.71 -15.84 7.51
N GLY A 196 -11.02 -15.98 7.25
CA GLY A 196 -12.02 -16.47 8.20
C GLY A 196 -12.39 -15.40 9.25
N ASP A 197 -13.32 -15.72 10.14
CA ASP A 197 -13.88 -14.76 11.10
C ASP A 197 -12.97 -14.49 12.30
N SER A 198 -12.07 -15.39 12.61
CA SER A 198 -11.14 -15.25 13.75
C SER A 198 -10.09 -14.16 13.58
N CYS A 199 -9.96 -13.59 12.37
CA CYS A 199 -8.99 -12.55 12.07
C CYS A 199 -9.65 -11.17 11.98
N GLN A 200 -8.99 -10.14 12.52
CA GLN A 200 -9.34 -8.73 12.33
C GLN A 200 -8.82 -8.26 10.98
N LYS A 201 -9.64 -7.51 10.26
CA LYS A 201 -9.33 -7.06 8.90
C LYS A 201 -9.47 -5.56 8.80
N ILE A 202 -8.49 -4.90 8.17
CA ILE A 202 -8.50 -3.48 7.85
C ILE A 202 -8.49 -3.36 6.32
N PHE A 203 -9.42 -2.61 5.76
CA PHE A 203 -9.55 -2.43 4.31
C PHE A 203 -9.07 -1.04 3.92
N LYS A 204 -8.01 -0.98 3.08
CA LYS A 204 -7.36 0.28 2.73
C LYS A 204 -8.01 0.94 1.52
N ILE A 205 -8.37 2.21 1.70
CA ILE A 205 -8.99 3.06 0.69
C ILE A 205 -7.91 3.96 0.10
N GLU A 206 -7.40 3.56 -1.08
CA GLU A 206 -6.17 4.08 -1.66
C GLU A 206 -6.32 4.51 -3.13
N THR A 207 -7.54 4.40 -3.68
CA THR A 207 -7.77 4.70 -5.10
C THR A 207 -9.06 5.49 -5.30
N LYS A 208 -9.13 6.23 -6.40
CA LYS A 208 -10.36 6.89 -6.85
C LYS A 208 -11.54 5.92 -6.97
N ARG A 209 -11.26 4.67 -7.39
CA ARG A 209 -12.26 3.62 -7.50
C ARG A 209 -12.79 3.19 -6.12
N ALA A 210 -11.90 3.03 -5.14
CA ALA A 210 -12.29 2.72 -3.76
C ALA A 210 -13.18 3.82 -3.19
N VAL A 211 -12.81 5.08 -3.37
CA VAL A 211 -13.61 6.25 -2.95
C VAL A 211 -15.00 6.22 -3.58
N LYS A 212 -15.10 6.00 -4.90
CA LYS A 212 -16.39 5.91 -5.61
C LYS A 212 -17.27 4.78 -5.07
N ASN A 213 -16.67 3.66 -4.69
CA ASN A 213 -17.39 2.47 -4.24
C ASN A 213 -17.55 2.41 -2.70
N PHE A 214 -17.09 3.41 -1.96
CA PHE A 214 -17.00 3.36 -0.51
C PHE A 214 -18.34 3.06 0.18
N ASN A 215 -19.45 3.61 -0.30
CA ASN A 215 -20.79 3.30 0.19
C ASN A 215 -21.15 1.81 0.15
N LYS A 216 -20.62 1.07 -0.83
CA LYS A 216 -20.82 -0.38 -0.95
C LYS A 216 -19.81 -1.14 -0.09
N ILE A 217 -18.57 -0.65 -0.02
CA ILE A 217 -17.47 -1.27 0.74
C ILE A 217 -17.76 -1.20 2.23
N ILE A 218 -18.18 -0.05 2.76
CA ILE A 218 -18.37 0.18 4.20
C ILE A 218 -19.46 -0.72 4.81
N LYS A 219 -20.45 -1.12 4.03
CA LYS A 219 -21.51 -2.03 4.48
C LYS A 219 -20.99 -3.44 4.84
N ASN A 220 -19.87 -3.84 4.22
CA ASN A 220 -19.37 -5.22 4.28
C ASN A 220 -18.16 -5.41 5.21
N ALA A 221 -17.68 -4.37 5.89
CA ALA A 221 -16.51 -4.47 6.78
C ALA A 221 -16.61 -3.48 7.95
N ASP A 222 -15.70 -3.62 8.93
CA ASP A 222 -15.76 -2.86 10.17
C ASP A 222 -14.60 -1.86 10.33
N ASN A 223 -13.42 -2.18 9.80
CA ASN A 223 -12.26 -1.33 9.95
C ASN A 223 -11.71 -0.94 8.58
N PHE A 224 -11.46 0.34 8.41
CA PHE A 224 -10.94 0.94 7.18
C PHE A 224 -9.72 1.78 7.48
N LEU A 225 -8.88 1.98 6.49
CA LEU A 225 -7.75 2.90 6.55
C LEU A 225 -7.71 3.73 5.28
N ILE A 226 -7.73 5.06 5.42
CA ILE A 226 -7.50 5.97 4.31
C ILE A 226 -5.99 6.21 4.23
N ASP A 227 -5.34 5.63 3.22
CA ASP A 227 -3.93 5.85 2.93
C ASP A 227 -3.80 7.06 1.99
N ARG A 228 -3.52 8.23 2.57
CA ARG A 228 -3.48 9.50 1.84
C ARG A 228 -2.34 9.55 0.83
N GLY A 229 -1.23 8.88 1.12
CA GLY A 229 -0.07 8.82 0.24
C GLY A 229 -0.36 8.09 -1.07
N ASP A 230 -0.91 6.88 -1.00
CA ASP A 230 -1.29 6.14 -2.19
C ASP A 230 -2.50 6.76 -2.90
N LEU A 231 -3.48 7.26 -2.14
CA LEU A 231 -4.65 7.95 -2.69
C LEU A 231 -4.26 9.22 -3.46
N SER A 232 -3.25 9.97 -3.01
CA SER A 232 -2.78 11.19 -3.67
C SER A 232 -2.16 10.95 -5.06
N LYS A 233 -1.77 9.73 -5.35
CA LYS A 233 -1.25 9.32 -6.67
C LYS A 233 -2.36 9.18 -7.72
N ASP A 234 -3.56 8.85 -7.29
CA ASP A 234 -4.74 8.65 -8.16
C ASP A 234 -5.68 9.89 -8.14
N ILE A 235 -5.59 10.67 -7.08
CA ILE A 235 -6.34 11.91 -6.84
C ILE A 235 -5.35 12.97 -6.37
N THR A 236 -5.43 14.19 -6.90
CA THR A 236 -4.46 15.24 -6.53
C THR A 236 -4.44 15.51 -5.02
N VAL A 237 -3.27 15.82 -4.47
CA VAL A 237 -3.08 16.09 -3.03
C VAL A 237 -4.05 17.14 -2.49
N VAL A 238 -4.37 18.16 -3.30
CA VAL A 238 -5.32 19.24 -2.96
C VAL A 238 -6.74 18.72 -2.68
N GLN A 239 -7.12 17.60 -3.28
CA GLN A 239 -8.44 17.01 -3.11
C GLN A 239 -8.55 16.06 -1.90
N ILE A 240 -7.41 15.64 -1.33
CA ILE A 240 -7.40 14.66 -0.23
C ILE A 240 -8.24 15.12 0.98
N PRO A 241 -8.11 16.35 1.50
CA PRO A 241 -8.93 16.80 2.64
C PRO A 241 -10.43 16.74 2.36
N LYS A 242 -10.85 17.13 1.16
CA LYS A 242 -12.27 17.07 0.73
C LYS A 242 -12.78 15.63 0.70
N ILE A 243 -11.98 14.72 0.16
CA ILE A 243 -12.34 13.30 0.06
C ILE A 243 -12.38 12.66 1.45
N GLN A 244 -11.39 12.93 2.30
CA GLN A 244 -11.40 12.44 3.68
C GLN A 244 -12.69 12.84 4.39
N ARG A 245 -13.08 14.12 4.36
CA ARG A 245 -14.34 14.60 4.94
C ARG A 245 -15.56 13.87 4.37
N LYS A 246 -15.63 13.70 3.06
CA LYS A 246 -16.72 12.95 2.40
C LYS A 246 -16.82 11.50 2.90
N LEU A 247 -15.70 10.81 3.05
CA LEU A 247 -15.69 9.43 3.54
C LEU A 247 -16.11 9.38 5.02
N MET A 248 -15.69 10.36 5.82
CA MET A 248 -16.10 10.47 7.23
C MET A 248 -17.58 10.79 7.38
N GLU A 249 -18.17 11.62 6.52
CA GLU A 249 -19.62 11.86 6.49
C GLU A 249 -20.40 10.57 6.19
N ILE A 250 -19.96 9.77 5.21
CA ILE A 250 -20.57 8.47 4.94
C ILE A 250 -20.48 7.57 6.18
N LYS A 251 -19.35 7.56 6.87
CA LYS A 251 -19.11 6.77 8.08
C LYS A 251 -20.05 7.15 9.22
N LYS A 252 -20.50 8.39 9.33
CA LYS A 252 -21.47 8.82 10.39
C LYS A 252 -22.73 7.95 10.43
N ASN A 253 -23.16 7.41 9.27
CA ASN A 253 -24.29 6.49 9.20
C ASN A 253 -23.96 5.06 9.68
N PHE A 254 -22.70 4.80 10.07
CA PHE A 254 -22.18 3.50 10.47
C PHE A 254 -21.35 3.64 11.76
N LEU A 255 -22.01 3.91 12.89
CA LEU A 255 -21.38 4.29 14.17
C LEU A 255 -20.34 3.27 14.68
N LYS A 256 -20.56 1.98 14.46
CA LYS A 256 -19.67 0.89 14.90
C LYS A 256 -18.43 0.73 14.02
N LYS A 257 -18.40 1.33 12.82
CA LYS A 257 -17.26 1.21 11.92
C LYS A 257 -16.13 2.14 12.34
N LYS A 258 -14.87 1.72 12.07
CA LYS A 258 -13.68 2.51 12.39
C LYS A 258 -12.97 2.91 11.11
N ILE A 259 -12.46 4.13 11.06
CA ILE A 259 -11.59 4.61 9.99
C ILE A 259 -10.30 5.11 10.61
N PHE A 260 -9.18 4.56 10.15
CA PHE A 260 -7.84 5.04 10.45
C PHE A 260 -7.39 5.98 9.34
N ILE A 261 -6.66 7.01 9.70
CA ILE A 261 -5.99 7.92 8.74
C ILE A 261 -4.51 7.62 8.76
N ALA A 262 -3.91 7.47 7.59
CA ALA A 262 -2.49 7.14 7.47
C ALA A 262 -1.80 8.02 6.43
N THR A 263 -0.48 8.07 6.56
CA THR A 263 0.48 8.78 5.74
C THR A 263 0.43 10.31 5.84
N ASN A 264 1.59 10.91 5.73
CA ASN A 264 1.81 12.36 5.83
C ASN A 264 1.27 12.98 7.14
N LEU A 265 1.32 12.21 8.23
CA LEU A 265 1.12 12.69 9.60
C LEU A 265 2.48 12.93 10.22
N LEU A 266 2.71 14.14 10.78
CA LEU A 266 3.95 14.49 11.50
C LEU A 266 5.22 14.29 10.65
N GLU A 267 5.18 14.54 9.35
CA GLU A 267 6.30 14.31 8.43
C GLU A 267 7.51 15.20 8.78
N SER A 268 7.26 16.43 9.25
CA SER A 268 8.33 17.33 9.72
C SER A 268 9.09 16.78 10.93
N MET A 269 8.47 15.90 11.73
CA MET A 269 9.10 15.29 12.90
C MET A 269 10.10 14.18 12.55
N ILE A 270 10.31 13.87 11.28
CA ILE A 270 11.45 13.05 10.84
C ILE A 270 12.77 13.78 11.14
N GLU A 271 12.79 15.10 11.01
CA GLU A 271 13.96 15.96 11.18
C GLU A 271 13.85 16.91 12.39
N ASN A 272 12.63 17.22 12.83
CA ASN A 272 12.37 18.18 13.90
C ASN A 272 11.74 17.52 15.14
N ASN A 273 11.99 18.08 16.31
CA ASN A 273 11.43 17.59 17.58
C ASN A 273 9.95 17.96 17.81
N TYR A 274 9.41 18.88 17.01
CA TYR A 274 8.04 19.38 17.15
C TYR A 274 7.33 19.37 15.80
N PRO A 275 6.02 19.11 15.77
CA PRO A 275 5.22 19.19 14.56
C PRO A 275 5.02 20.65 14.13
N THR A 276 4.75 20.86 12.86
CA THR A 276 4.26 22.13 12.36
C THR A 276 2.82 22.39 12.83
N ARG A 277 2.38 23.65 12.82
CA ARG A 277 0.98 24.03 13.13
C ARG A 277 -0.01 23.33 12.20
N GLY A 278 0.37 23.16 10.91
CA GLY A 278 -0.43 22.45 9.92
C GLY A 278 -0.64 20.99 10.28
N GLU A 279 0.42 20.28 10.68
CA GLU A 279 0.36 18.87 11.10
C GLU A 279 -0.47 18.69 12.38
N ALA A 280 -0.29 19.56 13.37
CA ALA A 280 -1.11 19.52 14.60
C ALA A 280 -2.60 19.73 14.29
N ASN A 281 -2.93 20.69 13.41
CA ASN A 281 -4.30 20.94 12.96
C ASN A 281 -4.88 19.77 12.15
N ASP A 282 -4.07 19.13 11.29
CA ASP A 282 -4.49 17.96 10.50
C ASP A 282 -4.87 16.78 11.41
N ILE A 283 -4.04 16.50 12.42
CA ILE A 283 -4.34 15.44 13.40
C ILE A 283 -5.61 15.78 14.20
N TYR A 284 -5.70 17.00 14.73
CA TYR A 284 -6.87 17.42 15.48
C TYR A 284 -8.15 17.30 14.65
N SER A 285 -8.16 17.86 13.44
CA SER A 285 -9.30 17.79 12.52
C SER A 285 -9.67 16.36 12.14
N SER A 286 -8.68 15.48 11.98
CA SER A 286 -8.91 14.06 11.68
C SER A 286 -9.58 13.34 12.85
N LEU A 287 -9.17 13.64 14.09
CA LEU A 287 -9.76 13.06 15.31
C LEU A 287 -11.16 13.62 15.59
N GLU A 288 -11.38 14.92 15.33
CA GLU A 288 -12.68 15.58 15.51
C GLU A 288 -13.76 15.01 14.58
N MET A 289 -13.38 14.63 13.37
CA MET A 289 -14.29 13.96 12.42
C MET A 289 -14.73 12.57 12.89
N GLY A 290 -14.08 11.94 13.86
CA GLY A 290 -14.43 10.65 14.47
C GLY A 290 -13.82 9.45 13.84
#